data_8396e6677ed462a4f9be8d56b1d7e875
#
_entry.id   8396e6677ed462a4f9be8d56b1d7e875
#
_cell.length_a   1.000
_cell.length_b   1.000
_cell.length_c   1.000
_cell.angle_alpha   90.00
_cell.angle_beta   90.00
_cell.angle_gamma   90.00
#
_symmetry.space_group_name_H-M   'P 1'
#
loop_
_entity.id
_entity.type
_entity.pdbx_description
1 polymer ?
#
loop_
_entity_poly.entity_id
_entity_poly.type
_entity_poly.pdbx_seq_one_letter_code
_entity_poly.pdbx_strand_id
1 'polypeptide(L)'
;MKKPCLILALLFALFSTGFSAGTKEKPNIIFILTDNHGAWTLGCYGNPDIQTPNLDRMADEGMQFMKSLSTNPVCSPTRATYLTGLMPSQHGVHSFVPQHTMMGDEAYYMLEEFETLPEILHDEGYVCGLSGKWHLGANMKPHDGFSYWATMPRGGTSSLYNDPVILDGKLIDKSPKYMTDLWTERGIDFIEQNKDGDKPFFLFLSYNGPYCLSRLLLRPAKNRWAGYYADKHLPSFPRDTAHPWQYSNLDYHNNIVSIRRVAAEVSGVDDGVGEILATLERHGLDENTVVVFTGDQGWMGGQNGFFGMGDHTKPMAAHDMMMHVPLIYHHPGSIPSGKSDAVVTNCDFLPSVLEYVGLESRIPEKPKLTGKSYAPILRGEEVEWPIDMYYEMESCRSVRNERWKYVERRSPEGPGELYDLEIDPMERVNLFNQKGYEKIQKEMAEKLYAFFDKYADPEYDIWNGGRSKARRHHAPADHPDYREPKPRPWKAAVEKGKIYEK
;
A
#
# COMPACT_ATOMS: atom_id res chain seq x y z
N MET A 1 48.10 -79.96 10.89
CA MET A 1 48.47 -78.55 10.92
C MET A 1 47.26 -77.71 10.48
N LYS A 2 46.51 -77.22 11.47
CA LYS A 2 45.31 -76.37 11.22
C LYS A 2 45.64 -74.98 11.57
N LYS A 3 45.47 -74.07 10.60
CA LYS A 3 45.66 -72.60 10.76
C LYS A 3 44.37 -72.00 11.35
N PRO A 4 44.42 -71.08 12.29
CA PRO A 4 43.24 -70.39 12.81
C PRO A 4 42.92 -69.19 11.89
N CYS A 5 41.63 -69.03 11.56
CA CYS A 5 41.06 -67.88 10.88
C CYS A 5 40.78 -66.76 11.91
N LEU A 6 41.41 -65.61 11.70
CA LEU A 6 41.21 -64.42 12.52
C LEU A 6 39.98 -63.69 11.93
N ILE A 7 38.88 -63.61 12.68
CA ILE A 7 37.70 -62.80 12.34
C ILE A 7 37.92 -61.41 12.90
N LEU A 8 38.08 -60.40 12.03
CA LEU A 8 38.17 -59.00 12.35
C LEU A 8 36.74 -58.41 12.42
N ALA A 9 36.24 -58.20 13.61
CA ALA A 9 34.96 -57.49 13.81
C ALA A 9 35.12 -55.99 13.69
N LEU A 10 34.62 -55.42 12.58
CA LEU A 10 34.48 -53.97 12.41
C LEU A 10 33.27 -53.48 13.19
N LEU A 11 33.50 -52.72 14.27
CA LEU A 11 32.49 -51.94 14.96
C LEU A 11 32.16 -50.69 14.10
N PHE A 12 31.03 -50.70 13.47
CA PHE A 12 30.43 -49.49 12.92
C PHE A 12 29.77 -48.69 14.06
N ALA A 13 30.42 -47.63 14.51
CA ALA A 13 29.82 -46.64 15.37
C ALA A 13 28.85 -45.79 14.50
N LEU A 14 27.55 -46.05 14.65
CA LEU A 14 26.49 -45.20 14.11
C LEU A 14 26.49 -43.88 14.92
N PHE A 15 27.13 -42.85 14.40
CA PHE A 15 26.86 -41.47 14.80
C PHE A 15 25.45 -41.12 14.28
N SER A 16 24.43 -41.30 15.10
CA SER A 16 23.14 -40.70 14.93
C SER A 16 23.32 -39.21 15.24
N THR A 17 23.58 -38.40 14.22
CA THR A 17 23.35 -36.95 14.30
C THR A 17 21.84 -36.77 14.46
N GLY A 18 21.41 -36.61 15.70
CA GLY A 18 20.05 -36.18 16.00
C GLY A 18 19.88 -34.80 15.32
N PHE A 19 19.18 -34.77 14.21
CA PHE A 19 18.53 -33.55 13.74
C PHE A 19 17.52 -33.21 14.81
N SER A 20 17.90 -32.33 15.74
CA SER A 20 16.95 -31.56 16.52
C SER A 20 16.20 -30.72 15.47
N ALA A 21 14.93 -31.03 15.25
CA ALA A 21 14.03 -30.09 14.63
C ALA A 21 13.92 -28.92 15.62
N GLY A 22 14.90 -28.01 15.58
CA GLY A 22 14.78 -26.71 16.21
C GLY A 22 13.52 -26.07 15.68
N THR A 23 12.66 -25.61 16.58
CA THR A 23 11.57 -24.70 16.22
C THR A 23 12.22 -23.57 15.40
N LYS A 24 11.86 -23.47 14.12
CA LYS A 24 12.38 -22.42 13.25
C LYS A 24 12.10 -21.10 13.96
N GLU A 25 13.12 -20.33 14.31
CA GLU A 25 12.92 -19.03 14.94
C GLU A 25 12.00 -18.18 14.05
N LYS A 26 11.02 -17.50 14.66
CA LYS A 26 10.12 -16.61 13.93
C LYS A 26 10.97 -15.52 13.25
N PRO A 27 10.86 -15.28 11.95
CA PRO A 27 11.67 -14.29 11.26
C PRO A 27 11.28 -12.87 11.70
N ASN A 28 12.21 -11.93 11.64
CA ASN A 28 11.90 -10.50 11.69
C ASN A 28 11.04 -10.10 10.49
N ILE A 29 10.26 -9.06 10.64
CA ILE A 29 9.40 -8.52 9.60
C ILE A 29 9.69 -7.04 9.42
N ILE A 30 9.98 -6.60 8.20
CA ILE A 30 10.01 -5.19 7.82
C ILE A 30 8.93 -4.96 6.78
N PHE A 31 7.90 -4.20 7.15
CA PHE A 31 6.83 -3.78 6.28
C PHE A 31 7.07 -2.35 5.82
N ILE A 32 7.49 -2.17 4.57
CA ILE A 32 7.75 -0.88 3.94
C ILE A 32 6.52 -0.47 3.16
N LEU A 33 5.82 0.57 3.63
CA LEU A 33 4.63 1.14 3.00
C LEU A 33 4.91 2.55 2.51
N THR A 34 4.71 2.81 1.23
CA THR A 34 4.87 4.12 0.60
C THR A 34 3.53 4.80 0.36
N ASP A 35 3.52 6.12 0.20
CA ASP A 35 2.30 6.94 0.05
C ASP A 35 2.12 7.40 -1.41
N ASN A 36 1.02 7.00 -2.02
CA ASN A 36 0.67 7.29 -3.42
C ASN A 36 1.74 6.79 -4.41
N HIS A 37 2.01 5.50 -4.39
CA HIS A 37 3.08 4.89 -5.18
C HIS A 37 2.52 3.86 -6.17
N GLY A 38 2.24 4.28 -7.39
CA GLY A 38 1.80 3.38 -8.46
C GLY A 38 2.93 2.44 -8.91
N ALA A 39 2.62 1.15 -9.05
CA ALA A 39 3.59 0.14 -9.50
C ALA A 39 4.31 0.52 -10.80
N TRP A 40 3.60 1.16 -11.74
CA TRP A 40 4.11 1.60 -13.03
C TRP A 40 5.31 2.56 -12.95
N THR A 41 5.64 3.10 -11.77
CA THR A 41 6.78 4.02 -11.59
C THR A 41 8.10 3.30 -11.33
N LEU A 42 8.11 1.98 -11.12
CA LEU A 42 9.30 1.20 -10.82
C LEU A 42 9.87 0.47 -12.05
N GLY A 43 11.19 0.34 -12.11
CA GLY A 43 11.88 -0.38 -13.17
C GLY A 43 11.43 -1.85 -13.29
N CYS A 44 11.33 -2.56 -12.17
CA CYS A 44 10.86 -3.96 -12.12
C CYS A 44 9.40 -4.14 -12.59
N TYR A 45 8.60 -3.07 -12.62
CA TYR A 45 7.25 -3.04 -13.22
C TYR A 45 7.24 -2.41 -14.64
N GLY A 46 8.40 -2.21 -15.23
CA GLY A 46 8.55 -1.82 -16.64
C GLY A 46 8.72 -0.32 -16.89
N ASN A 47 8.98 0.51 -15.89
CA ASN A 47 9.29 1.91 -16.11
C ASN A 47 10.73 2.08 -16.60
N PRO A 48 10.96 2.67 -17.81
CA PRO A 48 12.30 2.82 -18.35
C PRO A 48 13.02 4.10 -17.90
N ASP A 49 12.32 5.03 -17.27
CA ASP A 49 12.82 6.39 -17.06
C ASP A 49 13.24 6.65 -15.60
N ILE A 50 12.58 5.99 -14.64
CA ILE A 50 12.81 6.21 -13.22
C ILE A 50 13.83 5.18 -12.70
N GLN A 51 14.81 5.66 -11.94
CA GLN A 51 15.88 4.84 -11.39
C GLN A 51 15.46 4.23 -10.06
N THR A 52 15.31 2.90 -10.02
CA THR A 52 14.92 2.14 -8.83
C THR A 52 15.78 0.85 -8.65
N PRO A 53 17.12 0.96 -8.68
CA PRO A 53 17.98 -0.21 -8.73
C PRO A 53 17.91 -1.12 -7.51
N ASN A 54 17.59 -0.58 -6.32
CA ASN A 54 17.48 -1.37 -5.10
C ASN A 54 16.17 -2.16 -5.06
N LEU A 55 15.06 -1.55 -5.49
CA LEU A 55 13.78 -2.22 -5.63
C LEU A 55 13.79 -3.23 -6.78
N ASP A 56 14.48 -2.92 -7.87
CA ASP A 56 14.66 -3.84 -8.99
C ASP A 56 15.43 -5.08 -8.52
N ARG A 57 16.52 -4.91 -7.76
CA ARG A 57 17.29 -6.02 -7.14
C ARG A 57 16.41 -6.82 -6.18
N MET A 58 15.66 -6.13 -5.29
CA MET A 58 14.75 -6.78 -4.35
C MET A 58 13.70 -7.64 -5.06
N ALA A 59 13.20 -7.19 -6.22
CA ALA A 59 12.26 -7.94 -7.05
C ALA A 59 12.91 -9.14 -7.76
N ASP A 60 14.11 -8.96 -8.25
CA ASP A 60 14.88 -10.04 -8.95
C ASP A 60 15.28 -11.16 -7.99
N GLU A 61 15.54 -10.83 -6.72
CA GLU A 61 15.95 -11.79 -5.67
C GLU A 61 14.77 -12.32 -4.84
N GLY A 62 13.57 -11.78 -5.01
CA GLY A 62 12.38 -12.10 -4.24
C GLY A 62 11.16 -12.47 -5.07
N MET A 63 9.96 -12.43 -4.47
CA MET A 63 8.67 -12.68 -5.13
C MET A 63 8.00 -11.35 -5.47
N GLN A 64 7.76 -11.10 -6.75
CA GLN A 64 7.07 -9.92 -7.26
C GLN A 64 5.63 -10.28 -7.67
N PHE A 65 4.64 -9.60 -7.10
CA PHE A 65 3.25 -9.71 -7.53
C PHE A 65 2.96 -8.67 -8.62
N MET A 66 2.62 -9.12 -9.81
CA MET A 66 2.38 -8.25 -10.96
C MET A 66 1.03 -7.52 -10.91
N LYS A 67 0.08 -8.01 -10.09
CA LYS A 67 -1.29 -7.49 -9.99
C LYS A 67 -1.71 -7.33 -8.52
N SER A 68 -1.06 -6.42 -7.80
CA SER A 68 -1.44 -6.06 -6.44
C SER A 68 -2.29 -4.79 -6.45
N LEU A 69 -3.49 -4.87 -5.90
CA LEU A 69 -4.48 -3.80 -5.96
C LEU A 69 -4.94 -3.38 -4.55
N SER A 70 -4.87 -2.09 -4.27
CA SER A 70 -5.48 -1.53 -3.06
C SER A 70 -7.01 -1.50 -3.21
N THR A 71 -7.74 -2.02 -2.24
CA THR A 71 -9.20 -2.03 -2.25
C THR A 71 -9.83 -0.67 -2.01
N ASN A 72 -9.01 0.32 -1.64
CA ASN A 72 -9.42 1.71 -1.46
C ASN A 72 -8.24 2.64 -1.76
N PRO A 73 -8.31 3.56 -2.74
CA PRO A 73 -7.20 4.43 -3.09
C PRO A 73 -7.16 5.72 -2.25
N VAL A 74 -7.24 5.60 -0.92
CA VAL A 74 -7.07 6.71 0.04
C VAL A 74 -6.27 6.22 1.24
N CYS A 75 -5.32 7.04 1.71
CA CYS A 75 -4.31 6.67 2.71
C CYS A 75 -4.87 6.01 3.98
N SER A 76 -5.79 6.67 4.71
CA SER A 76 -6.28 6.14 5.99
C SER A 76 -7.04 4.82 5.86
N PRO A 77 -8.04 4.69 4.95
CA PRO A 77 -8.75 3.42 4.81
C PRO A 77 -7.82 2.29 4.33
N THR A 78 -6.89 2.56 3.42
CA THR A 78 -5.94 1.55 2.97
C THR A 78 -5.03 1.08 4.10
N ARG A 79 -4.53 1.99 4.94
CA ARG A 79 -3.70 1.66 6.11
C ARG A 79 -4.50 0.85 7.13
N ALA A 80 -5.77 1.21 7.37
CA ALA A 80 -6.69 0.42 8.19
C ALA A 80 -6.84 -1.01 7.64
N THR A 81 -7.04 -1.15 6.33
CA THR A 81 -7.16 -2.46 5.66
C THR A 81 -5.88 -3.29 5.80
N TYR A 82 -4.67 -2.73 5.60
CA TYR A 82 -3.42 -3.47 5.80
C TYR A 82 -3.27 -3.99 7.23
N LEU A 83 -3.67 -3.20 8.23
CA LEU A 83 -3.50 -3.58 9.63
C LEU A 83 -4.59 -4.53 10.15
N THR A 84 -5.78 -4.54 9.56
CA THR A 84 -6.92 -5.34 10.04
C THR A 84 -7.37 -6.47 9.09
N GLY A 85 -7.01 -6.41 7.80
CA GLY A 85 -7.55 -7.29 6.77
C GLY A 85 -9.01 -6.99 6.38
N LEU A 86 -9.60 -5.89 6.89
CA LEU A 86 -11.00 -5.53 6.72
C LEU A 86 -11.21 -4.47 5.62
N MET A 87 -12.41 -4.44 5.03
CA MET A 87 -12.85 -3.43 4.08
C MET A 87 -13.36 -2.16 4.82
N PRO A 88 -13.43 -0.98 4.15
CA PRO A 88 -14.00 0.23 4.73
C PRO A 88 -15.41 0.05 5.34
N SER A 89 -16.29 -0.70 4.68
CA SER A 89 -17.62 -1.06 5.22
C SER A 89 -17.59 -2.01 6.42
N GLN A 90 -16.43 -2.50 6.83
CA GLN A 90 -16.23 -3.30 8.03
C GLN A 90 -15.53 -2.53 9.14
N HIS A 91 -14.47 -1.74 8.84
CA HIS A 91 -13.72 -0.99 9.85
C HIS A 91 -14.18 0.47 10.01
N GLY A 92 -15.07 0.97 9.17
CA GLY A 92 -15.70 2.30 9.29
C GLY A 92 -14.84 3.48 8.79
N VAL A 93 -13.62 3.28 8.35
CA VAL A 93 -12.75 4.34 7.83
C VAL A 93 -12.90 4.42 6.32
N HIS A 94 -13.76 5.32 5.79
CA HIS A 94 -14.08 5.39 4.37
C HIS A 94 -13.30 6.46 3.59
N SER A 95 -12.63 7.37 4.30
CA SER A 95 -11.87 8.47 3.72
C SER A 95 -10.69 8.83 4.60
N PHE A 96 -9.91 9.84 4.21
CA PHE A 96 -8.77 10.27 5.03
C PHE A 96 -9.23 10.83 6.38
N VAL A 97 -8.48 10.49 7.41
CA VAL A 97 -8.76 10.89 8.80
C VAL A 97 -8.48 12.39 8.96
N PRO A 98 -9.43 13.18 9.53
CA PRO A 98 -9.25 14.61 9.70
C PRO A 98 -8.21 14.93 10.80
N GLN A 99 -7.55 16.08 10.66
CA GLN A 99 -6.42 16.44 11.53
C GLN A 99 -6.76 16.53 13.03
N HIS A 100 -7.97 16.98 13.39
CA HIS A 100 -8.38 17.13 14.80
C HIS A 100 -8.44 15.78 15.54
N THR A 101 -8.67 14.67 14.83
CA THR A 101 -8.66 13.33 15.42
C THR A 101 -7.26 12.76 15.63
N MET A 102 -6.22 13.40 15.11
CA MET A 102 -4.84 12.94 15.24
C MET A 102 -4.12 13.54 16.44
N MET A 103 -4.50 14.76 16.85
CA MET A 103 -3.86 15.50 17.94
C MET A 103 -4.89 16.33 18.69
N GLY A 104 -4.63 16.58 19.98
CA GLY A 104 -5.46 17.40 20.86
C GLY A 104 -6.52 16.59 21.61
N ASP A 105 -7.48 17.28 22.21
CA ASP A 105 -8.47 16.67 23.11
C ASP A 105 -9.48 15.77 22.39
N GLU A 106 -9.66 15.98 21.08
CA GLU A 106 -10.56 15.16 20.24
C GLU A 106 -9.81 14.02 19.52
N ALA A 107 -8.53 13.83 19.83
CA ALA A 107 -7.75 12.77 19.21
C ALA A 107 -8.24 11.39 19.66
N TYR A 108 -8.54 10.52 18.70
CA TYR A 108 -8.88 9.14 18.98
C TYR A 108 -8.31 8.20 17.91
N TYR A 109 -8.07 6.95 18.30
CA TYR A 109 -7.56 5.92 17.43
C TYR A 109 -8.70 5.24 16.68
N MET A 110 -8.59 5.18 15.34
CA MET A 110 -9.68 4.72 14.45
C MET A 110 -9.94 3.21 14.51
N LEU A 111 -9.00 2.42 15.00
CA LEU A 111 -9.06 0.96 15.00
C LEU A 111 -9.12 0.37 16.41
N GLU A 112 -9.42 1.17 17.43
CA GLU A 112 -9.38 0.75 18.84
C GLU A 112 -10.19 -0.53 19.14
N GLU A 113 -11.27 -0.79 18.38
CA GLU A 113 -12.12 -1.95 18.54
C GLU A 113 -11.70 -3.20 17.72
N PHE A 114 -10.65 -3.11 16.92
CA PHE A 114 -10.18 -4.20 16.06
C PHE A 114 -8.81 -4.71 16.49
N GLU A 115 -8.64 -6.02 16.45
CA GLU A 115 -7.32 -6.64 16.59
C GLU A 115 -6.50 -6.36 15.32
N THR A 116 -5.32 -5.77 15.48
CA THR A 116 -4.47 -5.34 14.37
C THR A 116 -3.22 -6.21 14.23
N LEU A 117 -2.63 -6.23 13.03
CA LEU A 117 -1.41 -7.00 12.78
C LEU A 117 -0.28 -6.71 13.79
N PRO A 118 0.09 -5.43 14.11
CA PRO A 118 1.13 -5.18 15.10
C PRO A 118 0.74 -5.60 16.52
N GLU A 119 -0.53 -5.53 16.90
CA GLU A 119 -1.02 -6.04 18.18
C GLU A 119 -0.87 -7.56 18.28
N ILE A 120 -1.31 -8.30 17.25
CA ILE A 120 -1.14 -9.75 17.18
C ILE A 120 0.35 -10.14 17.27
N LEU A 121 1.21 -9.47 16.50
CA LEU A 121 2.64 -9.75 16.51
C LEU A 121 3.28 -9.44 17.87
N HIS A 122 2.89 -8.33 18.52
CA HIS A 122 3.34 -8.00 19.87
C HIS A 122 2.96 -9.08 20.88
N ASP A 123 1.72 -9.56 20.87
CA ASP A 123 1.23 -10.64 21.75
C ASP A 123 1.98 -11.96 21.51
N GLU A 124 2.45 -12.17 20.28
CA GLU A 124 3.27 -13.32 19.88
C GLU A 124 4.78 -13.11 20.13
N GLY A 125 5.13 -12.04 20.84
CA GLY A 125 6.47 -11.79 21.37
C GLY A 125 7.37 -10.91 20.48
N TYR A 126 6.85 -10.34 19.40
CA TYR A 126 7.62 -9.40 18.59
C TYR A 126 7.84 -8.05 19.31
N VAL A 127 8.97 -7.44 19.08
CA VAL A 127 9.20 -6.03 19.40
C VAL A 127 8.72 -5.20 18.21
N CYS A 128 7.71 -4.34 18.40
CA CYS A 128 7.09 -3.58 17.32
C CYS A 128 7.57 -2.13 17.30
N GLY A 129 7.95 -1.64 16.10
CA GLY A 129 8.38 -0.27 15.86
C GLY A 129 7.68 0.37 14.66
N LEU A 130 7.33 1.66 14.79
CA LEU A 130 6.84 2.51 13.70
C LEU A 130 7.86 3.61 13.40
N SER A 131 8.25 3.71 12.13
CA SER A 131 8.97 4.84 11.58
C SER A 131 8.23 5.40 10.38
N GLY A 132 7.65 6.61 10.47
CA GLY A 132 6.98 7.28 9.37
C GLY A 132 5.50 7.60 9.61
N LYS A 133 4.72 7.70 8.54
CA LYS A 133 3.33 8.13 8.55
C LYS A 133 2.39 7.10 9.19
N TRP A 134 1.68 7.49 10.27
CA TRP A 134 0.62 6.68 10.89
C TRP A 134 -0.74 6.87 10.22
N HIS A 135 -1.32 8.06 10.34
CA HIS A 135 -2.57 8.50 9.70
C HIS A 135 -3.84 7.69 10.08
N LEU A 136 -3.89 7.15 11.29
CA LEU A 136 -5.05 6.43 11.84
C LEU A 136 -5.60 7.03 13.14
N GLY A 137 -5.23 8.28 13.43
CA GLY A 137 -5.67 9.00 14.62
C GLY A 137 -4.75 8.85 15.83
N ALA A 138 -4.95 9.70 16.84
CA ALA A 138 -4.22 9.74 18.11
C ALA A 138 -2.68 9.62 18.00
N ASN A 139 -2.07 10.34 17.05
CA ASN A 139 -0.68 10.17 16.61
C ASN A 139 0.39 10.46 17.69
N MET A 140 0.03 11.12 18.82
CA MET A 140 1.01 11.57 19.82
C MET A 140 1.61 10.46 20.68
N LYS A 141 1.05 9.28 20.68
CA LYS A 141 1.51 8.13 21.47
C LYS A 141 1.40 6.83 20.66
N PRO A 142 2.21 5.82 21.00
CA PRO A 142 2.12 4.51 20.35
C PRO A 142 0.80 3.82 20.63
N HIS A 143 0.37 2.98 19.68
CA HIS A 143 -0.78 2.08 19.72
C HIS A 143 -0.33 0.65 19.40
N ASP A 144 -1.23 -0.32 19.53
CA ASP A 144 -1.11 -1.69 19.00
C ASP A 144 0.20 -2.40 19.37
N GLY A 145 0.68 -2.23 20.60
CA GLY A 145 1.93 -2.86 21.05
C GLY A 145 3.22 -2.24 20.50
N PHE A 146 3.16 -1.12 19.77
CA PHE A 146 4.35 -0.41 19.35
C PHE A 146 5.12 0.16 20.56
N SER A 147 6.40 -0.18 20.67
CA SER A 147 7.32 0.35 21.69
C SER A 147 8.26 1.43 21.17
N TYR A 148 8.49 1.47 19.85
CA TYR A 148 9.25 2.52 19.16
C TYR A 148 8.28 3.32 18.28
N TRP A 149 8.31 4.67 18.38
CA TRP A 149 7.32 5.52 17.74
C TRP A 149 7.93 6.82 17.21
N ALA A 150 8.18 6.84 15.92
CA ALA A 150 8.60 8.03 15.19
C ALA A 150 7.61 8.30 14.06
N THR A 151 6.86 9.40 14.12
CA THR A 151 5.76 9.63 13.17
C THR A 151 5.51 11.12 12.87
N MET A 152 4.44 11.39 12.16
CA MET A 152 3.93 12.73 11.86
C MET A 152 2.72 13.06 12.73
N PRO A 153 2.55 14.33 13.13
CA PRO A 153 1.36 14.77 13.88
C PRO A 153 0.08 14.84 13.03
N ARG A 154 0.20 14.67 11.70
CA ARG A 154 -0.90 14.74 10.72
C ARG A 154 -0.71 13.71 9.61
N GLY A 155 -1.73 13.49 8.79
CA GLY A 155 -1.70 12.53 7.71
C GLY A 155 -1.29 13.10 6.36
N GLY A 156 -1.72 14.31 6.02
CA GLY A 156 -1.35 14.96 4.76
C GLY A 156 0.07 15.50 4.79
N THR A 157 0.81 15.29 3.69
CA THR A 157 2.18 15.79 3.52
C THR A 157 2.17 17.10 2.76
N SER A 158 2.56 18.20 3.40
CA SER A 158 2.67 19.51 2.75
C SER A 158 4.09 19.80 2.28
N SER A 159 5.08 19.13 2.86
CA SER A 159 6.49 19.19 2.48
C SER A 159 7.21 17.91 2.88
N LEU A 160 8.13 17.43 2.04
CA LEU A 160 9.05 16.35 2.41
C LEU A 160 10.32 16.85 3.12
N TYR A 161 10.42 18.16 3.45
CA TYR A 161 11.65 18.76 4.01
C TYR A 161 11.43 19.57 5.28
N ASN A 162 10.22 19.97 5.61
CA ASN A 162 9.95 20.86 6.74
C ASN A 162 8.61 20.57 7.43
N ASP A 163 8.00 19.42 7.20
CA ASP A 163 6.76 19.05 7.90
C ASP A 163 7.06 18.71 9.36
N PRO A 164 6.13 18.98 10.30
CA PRO A 164 6.28 18.60 11.69
C PRO A 164 6.39 17.08 11.86
N VAL A 165 7.17 16.67 12.85
CA VAL A 165 7.38 15.25 13.18
C VAL A 165 7.29 15.04 14.70
N ILE A 166 6.97 13.82 15.11
CA ILE A 166 6.97 13.36 16.50
C ILE A 166 8.13 12.37 16.63
N LEU A 167 9.15 12.75 17.38
CA LEU A 167 10.32 11.93 17.62
C LEU A 167 10.54 11.83 19.15
N ASP A 168 10.75 10.62 19.65
CA ASP A 168 10.98 10.36 21.05
C ASP A 168 9.91 10.99 21.97
N GLY A 169 8.63 10.91 21.54
CA GLY A 169 7.48 11.48 22.24
C GLY A 169 7.36 13.01 22.18
N LYS A 170 8.22 13.70 21.43
CA LYS A 170 8.23 15.16 21.30
C LYS A 170 7.81 15.61 19.92
N LEU A 171 6.93 16.61 19.90
CA LEU A 171 6.57 17.32 18.67
C LEU A 171 7.72 18.27 18.29
N ILE A 172 8.21 18.13 17.07
CA ILE A 172 9.21 18.99 16.44
C ILE A 172 8.54 19.69 15.26
N ASP A 173 8.49 21.01 15.27
CA ASP A 173 7.75 21.82 14.31
C ASP A 173 8.21 21.67 12.86
N LYS A 174 9.48 21.30 12.66
CA LYS A 174 10.04 21.09 11.33
C LYS A 174 10.95 19.88 11.34
N SER A 175 10.76 19.01 10.36
CA SER A 175 11.70 17.90 10.13
C SER A 175 13.12 18.43 9.97
N PRO A 176 14.11 17.85 10.67
CA PRO A 176 15.51 18.30 10.60
C PRO A 176 16.17 18.03 9.25
N LYS A 177 15.59 17.15 8.42
CA LYS A 177 16.12 16.71 7.12
C LYS A 177 15.01 16.31 6.15
N TYR A 178 15.40 15.80 4.99
CA TYR A 178 14.51 15.12 4.06
C TYR A 178 13.80 13.96 4.76
N MET A 179 12.47 13.93 4.67
CA MET A 179 11.68 13.04 5.52
C MET A 179 11.86 11.56 5.17
N THR A 180 12.12 11.23 3.90
CA THR A 180 12.43 9.85 3.51
C THR A 180 13.71 9.38 4.20
N ASP A 181 14.79 10.20 4.18
CA ASP A 181 16.03 9.89 4.91
C ASP A 181 15.79 9.80 6.42
N LEU A 182 14.97 10.70 6.98
CA LEU A 182 14.64 10.65 8.41
C LEU A 182 13.99 9.34 8.81
N TRP A 183 12.99 8.90 8.05
CA TRP A 183 12.29 7.65 8.35
C TRP A 183 13.18 6.43 8.15
N THR A 184 14.04 6.44 7.12
CA THR A 184 15.05 5.39 6.91
C THR A 184 16.00 5.29 8.11
N GLU A 185 16.58 6.42 8.54
CA GLU A 185 17.47 6.46 9.71
C GLU A 185 16.78 5.97 10.99
N ARG A 186 15.52 6.41 11.24
CA ARG A 186 14.76 5.93 12.40
C ARG A 186 14.42 4.44 12.31
N GLY A 187 14.19 3.92 11.09
CA GLY A 187 14.05 2.49 10.86
C GLY A 187 15.35 1.73 11.16
N ILE A 188 16.48 2.26 10.71
CA ILE A 188 17.81 1.70 11.01
C ILE A 188 18.09 1.76 12.51
N ASP A 189 17.84 2.89 13.19
CA ASP A 189 17.96 3.01 14.65
C ASP A 189 17.19 1.91 15.38
N PHE A 190 15.96 1.61 14.92
CA PHE A 190 15.16 0.54 15.50
C PHE A 190 15.78 -0.84 15.26
N ILE A 191 16.28 -1.12 14.05
CA ILE A 191 16.98 -2.38 13.73
C ILE A 191 18.20 -2.53 14.63
N GLU A 192 19.04 -1.49 14.73
CA GLU A 192 20.26 -1.49 15.57
C GLU A 192 19.97 -1.75 17.06
N GLN A 193 18.85 -1.25 17.58
CA GLN A 193 18.44 -1.48 18.97
C GLN A 193 17.96 -2.91 19.22
N ASN A 194 17.53 -3.65 18.19
CA ASN A 194 16.91 -4.97 18.33
C ASN A 194 17.73 -6.12 17.70
N LYS A 195 18.80 -5.81 16.96
CA LYS A 195 19.57 -6.79 16.17
C LYS A 195 20.20 -7.91 16.97
N ASP A 196 20.56 -7.66 18.24
CA ASP A 196 21.20 -8.62 19.14
C ASP A 196 20.21 -9.18 20.19
N GLY A 197 18.91 -8.90 20.05
CA GLY A 197 17.87 -9.33 20.99
C GLY A 197 17.41 -10.77 20.74
N ASP A 198 16.88 -11.41 21.79
CA ASP A 198 16.32 -12.78 21.74
C ASP A 198 14.90 -12.81 21.13
N LYS A 199 14.30 -11.66 20.83
CA LYS A 199 12.94 -11.54 20.29
C LYS A 199 12.98 -11.09 18.83
N PRO A 200 12.11 -11.65 17.97
CA PRO A 200 11.95 -11.13 16.63
C PRO A 200 11.37 -9.70 16.70
N PHE A 201 11.63 -8.89 15.66
CA PHE A 201 11.06 -7.55 15.57
C PHE A 201 10.14 -7.39 14.35
N PHE A 202 9.18 -6.48 14.51
CA PHE A 202 8.32 -5.98 13.43
C PHE A 202 8.56 -4.47 13.26
N LEU A 203 9.11 -4.07 12.13
CA LEU A 203 9.25 -2.66 11.75
C LEU A 203 8.20 -2.28 10.72
N PHE A 204 7.29 -1.38 11.07
CA PHE A 204 6.42 -0.70 10.11
C PHE A 204 7.13 0.59 9.64
N LEU A 205 7.88 0.48 8.53
CA LEU A 205 8.53 1.62 7.88
C LEU A 205 7.57 2.25 6.88
N SER A 206 6.95 3.34 7.28
CA SER A 206 5.84 3.96 6.57
C SER A 206 6.26 5.30 5.98
N TYR A 207 6.85 5.27 4.79
CA TYR A 207 7.23 6.49 4.08
C TYR A 207 6.01 7.35 3.75
N ASN A 208 6.16 8.66 3.86
CA ASN A 208 5.21 9.60 3.29
C ASN A 208 5.61 10.09 1.88
N GLY A 209 6.64 9.51 1.31
CA GLY A 209 7.03 9.60 -0.10
C GLY A 209 6.52 8.40 -0.91
N PRO A 210 6.50 8.52 -2.25
CA PRO A 210 6.87 9.68 -3.06
C PRO A 210 5.85 10.82 -3.04
N TYR A 211 4.66 10.63 -2.47
CA TYR A 211 3.57 11.59 -2.29
C TYR A 211 3.28 12.43 -3.54
N CYS A 212 2.79 11.78 -4.55
CA CYS A 212 2.54 12.36 -5.87
C CYS A 212 1.38 13.36 -5.92
N LEU A 213 1.18 14.10 -4.84
CA LEU A 213 0.11 15.08 -4.63
C LEU A 213 0.65 16.35 -3.97
N SER A 214 -0.21 17.35 -3.81
CA SER A 214 0.05 18.64 -3.16
C SER A 214 0.92 19.64 -3.93
N ARG A 215 0.91 20.88 -3.46
CA ARG A 215 1.66 21.98 -4.09
C ARG A 215 3.18 21.81 -4.07
N LEU A 216 3.70 20.85 -3.33
CA LEU A 216 5.13 20.56 -3.35
C LEU A 216 5.59 20.10 -4.75
N LEU A 217 4.69 19.50 -5.54
CA LEU A 217 4.99 19.09 -6.92
C LEU A 217 5.29 20.25 -7.88
N LEU A 218 4.89 21.47 -7.55
CA LEU A 218 5.20 22.67 -8.37
C LEU A 218 6.63 23.19 -8.14
N ARG A 219 7.44 22.51 -7.34
CA ARG A 219 8.83 22.87 -7.06
C ARG A 219 9.73 21.67 -7.32
N PRO A 220 10.97 21.88 -7.81
CA PRO A 220 11.93 20.80 -7.97
C PRO A 220 12.16 20.03 -6.65
N ALA A 221 12.47 18.76 -6.75
CA ALA A 221 12.96 17.98 -5.61
C ALA A 221 14.26 18.59 -5.07
N LYS A 222 14.62 18.21 -3.84
CA LYS A 222 15.86 18.66 -3.19
C LYS A 222 16.73 17.50 -2.73
N ASN A 223 16.31 16.25 -3.03
CA ASN A 223 17.13 15.08 -2.78
C ASN A 223 18.26 14.96 -3.81
N ARG A 224 19.13 13.96 -3.66
CA ARG A 224 20.30 13.77 -4.56
C ARG A 224 19.93 13.55 -6.04
N TRP A 225 18.70 13.12 -6.30
CA TRP A 225 18.21 12.83 -7.66
C TRP A 225 17.72 14.07 -8.41
N ALA A 226 17.56 15.21 -7.74
CA ALA A 226 17.07 16.45 -8.35
C ALA A 226 17.89 16.87 -9.56
N GLY A 227 19.23 16.76 -9.47
CA GLY A 227 20.15 17.09 -10.57
C GLY A 227 20.05 16.10 -11.73
N TYR A 228 19.91 14.81 -11.43
CA TYR A 228 19.78 13.75 -12.45
C TYR A 228 18.53 13.94 -13.32
N TYR A 229 17.40 14.32 -12.72
CA TYR A 229 16.14 14.51 -13.44
C TYR A 229 15.94 15.92 -13.99
N ALA A 230 16.84 16.87 -13.74
CA ALA A 230 16.66 18.29 -14.07
C ALA A 230 16.40 18.58 -15.56
N ASP A 231 16.93 17.75 -16.45
CA ASP A 231 16.81 17.87 -17.92
C ASP A 231 16.06 16.71 -18.60
N LYS A 232 15.60 15.69 -17.83
CA LYS A 232 14.95 14.52 -18.39
C LYS A 232 13.54 14.80 -18.90
N HIS A 233 13.16 14.19 -20.01
CA HIS A 233 11.81 14.31 -20.60
C HIS A 233 10.77 13.38 -20.00
N LEU A 234 11.19 12.21 -19.51
CA LEU A 234 10.37 11.19 -18.85
C LEU A 234 9.12 10.79 -19.67
N PRO A 235 9.27 10.18 -20.84
CA PRO A 235 8.17 9.79 -21.72
C PRO A 235 7.24 8.71 -21.12
N SER A 236 7.66 7.99 -20.08
CA SER A 236 6.80 7.07 -19.33
C SER A 236 5.61 7.75 -18.64
N PHE A 237 5.66 9.07 -18.46
CA PHE A 237 4.50 9.85 -18.03
C PHE A 237 3.71 10.31 -19.27
N PRO A 238 2.52 9.77 -19.53
CA PRO A 238 1.69 10.18 -20.66
C PRO A 238 1.33 11.67 -20.59
N ARG A 239 1.13 12.26 -21.75
CA ARG A 239 0.74 13.67 -21.90
C ARG A 239 -0.70 13.79 -22.41
N ASP A 240 -1.59 12.88 -21.98
CA ASP A 240 -2.98 12.87 -22.37
C ASP A 240 -3.68 14.16 -21.95
N THR A 241 -4.68 14.61 -22.70
CA THR A 241 -5.52 15.75 -22.31
C THR A 241 -6.24 15.44 -21.01
N ALA A 242 -6.35 16.42 -20.11
CA ALA A 242 -7.02 16.23 -18.83
C ALA A 242 -8.43 15.67 -18.99
N HIS A 243 -8.75 14.60 -18.29
CA HIS A 243 -10.05 13.96 -18.31
C HIS A 243 -11.14 14.91 -17.76
N PRO A 244 -12.37 14.95 -18.30
CA PRO A 244 -13.43 15.82 -17.81
C PRO A 244 -13.77 15.64 -16.32
N TRP A 245 -13.53 14.45 -15.76
CA TRP A 245 -13.75 14.18 -14.34
C TRP A 245 -12.61 14.66 -13.42
N GLN A 246 -11.46 15.00 -13.98
CA GLN A 246 -10.34 15.52 -13.19
C GLN A 246 -10.67 16.92 -12.68
N TYR A 247 -11.03 17.04 -11.41
CA TYR A 247 -11.41 18.33 -10.83
C TYR A 247 -10.35 18.98 -9.96
N SER A 248 -9.35 18.21 -9.52
CA SER A 248 -8.20 18.71 -8.75
C SER A 248 -6.88 18.32 -9.41
N ASN A 249 -5.75 18.81 -8.89
CA ASN A 249 -4.40 18.47 -9.37
C ASN A 249 -4.08 18.91 -10.82
N LEU A 250 -4.91 19.74 -11.43
CA LEU A 250 -4.72 20.20 -12.81
C LEU A 250 -3.43 21.01 -13.02
N ASP A 251 -2.92 21.67 -11.96
CA ASP A 251 -1.63 22.38 -12.00
C ASP A 251 -0.43 21.44 -12.15
N TYR A 252 -0.61 20.16 -11.82
CA TYR A 252 0.45 19.14 -11.89
C TYR A 252 0.40 18.34 -13.18
N HIS A 253 -0.79 18.26 -13.78
CA HIS A 253 -1.05 17.53 -15.01
C HIS A 253 -0.20 18.08 -16.16
N ASN A 254 0.53 17.21 -16.85
CA ASN A 254 1.47 17.59 -17.93
C ASN A 254 2.56 18.59 -17.53
N ASN A 255 2.74 18.86 -16.25
CA ASN A 255 3.76 19.78 -15.76
C ASN A 255 5.10 19.04 -15.57
N ILE A 256 6.08 19.41 -16.41
CA ILE A 256 7.39 18.74 -16.38
C ILE A 256 8.12 18.89 -15.03
N VAL A 257 7.90 19.97 -14.29
CA VAL A 257 8.48 20.15 -12.95
C VAL A 257 7.89 19.12 -11.97
N SER A 258 6.56 18.94 -12.04
CA SER A 258 5.86 17.94 -11.22
C SER A 258 6.32 16.52 -11.54
N ILE A 259 6.45 16.20 -12.82
CA ILE A 259 6.88 14.87 -13.30
C ILE A 259 8.30 14.57 -12.86
N ARG A 260 9.24 15.48 -13.06
CA ARG A 260 10.62 15.32 -12.61
C ARG A 260 10.73 15.21 -11.10
N ARG A 261 9.87 15.93 -10.39
CA ARG A 261 9.78 15.83 -8.95
C ARG A 261 9.35 14.44 -8.51
N VAL A 262 8.28 13.89 -9.08
CA VAL A 262 7.81 12.53 -8.77
C VAL A 262 8.92 11.52 -9.02
N ALA A 263 9.58 11.57 -10.18
CA ALA A 263 10.69 10.65 -10.48
C ALA A 263 11.81 10.72 -9.42
N ALA A 264 12.19 11.92 -9.01
CA ALA A 264 13.22 12.11 -7.99
C ALA A 264 12.79 11.59 -6.60
N GLU A 265 11.51 11.75 -6.22
CA GLU A 265 11.01 11.26 -4.93
C GLU A 265 10.88 9.73 -4.93
N VAL A 266 10.49 9.10 -6.05
CA VAL A 266 10.48 7.64 -6.21
C VAL A 266 11.90 7.07 -6.06
N SER A 267 12.89 7.66 -6.75
CA SER A 267 14.29 7.24 -6.60
C SER A 267 14.85 7.52 -5.20
N GLY A 268 14.35 8.53 -4.50
CA GLY A 268 14.70 8.78 -3.10
C GLY A 268 14.16 7.72 -2.13
N VAL A 269 12.97 7.17 -2.40
CA VAL A 269 12.43 6.03 -1.68
C VAL A 269 13.28 4.77 -1.94
N ASP A 270 13.65 4.54 -3.19
CA ASP A 270 14.54 3.43 -3.56
C ASP A 270 15.88 3.46 -2.80
N ASP A 271 16.46 4.66 -2.62
CA ASP A 271 17.67 4.84 -1.82
C ASP A 271 17.46 4.36 -0.37
N GLY A 272 16.35 4.78 0.25
CA GLY A 272 16.02 4.36 1.61
C GLY A 272 15.82 2.86 1.76
N VAL A 273 15.19 2.21 0.78
CA VAL A 273 15.07 0.74 0.74
C VAL A 273 16.45 0.09 0.65
N GLY A 274 17.33 0.63 -0.21
CA GLY A 274 18.71 0.14 -0.33
C GLY A 274 19.50 0.22 0.98
N GLU A 275 19.33 1.29 1.75
CA GLU A 275 19.98 1.45 3.07
C GLU A 275 19.45 0.44 4.11
N ILE A 276 18.15 0.15 4.12
CA ILE A 276 17.56 -0.89 4.97
C ILE A 276 18.13 -2.27 4.62
N LEU A 277 18.09 -2.67 3.34
CA LEU A 277 18.64 -3.96 2.89
C LEU A 277 20.12 -4.10 3.23
N ALA A 278 20.93 -3.07 2.95
CA ALA A 278 22.35 -3.05 3.28
C ALA A 278 22.61 -3.11 4.81
N THR A 279 21.70 -2.60 5.63
CA THR A 279 21.79 -2.71 7.09
C THR A 279 21.54 -4.14 7.55
N LEU A 280 20.55 -4.82 7.00
CA LEU A 280 20.30 -6.24 7.29
C LEU A 280 21.49 -7.12 6.88
N GLU A 281 22.00 -6.96 5.66
CA GLU A 281 23.17 -7.68 5.14
C GLU A 281 24.41 -7.46 6.04
N ARG A 282 24.68 -6.22 6.46
CA ARG A 282 25.81 -5.86 7.31
C ARG A 282 25.78 -6.57 8.66
N HIS A 283 24.60 -6.83 9.19
CA HIS A 283 24.41 -7.49 10.48
C HIS A 283 24.10 -8.98 10.36
N GLY A 284 24.04 -9.55 9.15
CA GLY A 284 23.70 -10.96 8.91
C GLY A 284 22.27 -11.29 9.34
N LEU A 285 21.34 -10.32 9.20
CA LEU A 285 19.92 -10.46 9.54
C LEU A 285 19.05 -10.76 8.32
N ASP A 286 19.59 -10.64 7.11
CA ASP A 286 18.88 -10.75 5.84
C ASP A 286 18.22 -12.12 5.64
N GLU A 287 18.91 -13.22 5.99
CA GLU A 287 18.36 -14.58 5.91
C GLU A 287 17.27 -14.89 6.97
N ASN A 288 17.14 -14.05 8.01
CA ASN A 288 16.11 -14.18 9.05
C ASN A 288 15.15 -12.98 9.10
N THR A 289 15.03 -12.23 8.00
CA THR A 289 14.13 -11.08 7.92
C THR A 289 13.34 -11.11 6.63
N VAL A 290 12.02 -11.15 6.73
CA VAL A 290 11.16 -10.91 5.57
C VAL A 290 10.94 -9.41 5.40
N VAL A 291 11.33 -8.87 4.25
CA VAL A 291 11.10 -7.48 3.86
C VAL A 291 9.97 -7.44 2.84
N VAL A 292 8.94 -6.65 3.12
CA VAL A 292 7.80 -6.45 2.24
C VAL A 292 7.76 -5.00 1.81
N PHE A 293 7.77 -4.75 0.50
CA PHE A 293 7.61 -3.41 -0.07
C PHE A 293 6.30 -3.28 -0.82
N THR A 294 5.52 -2.23 -0.50
CA THR A 294 4.27 -1.91 -1.21
C THR A 294 3.92 -0.42 -1.11
N GLY A 295 2.84 -0.01 -1.81
CA GLY A 295 2.22 1.30 -1.65
C GLY A 295 0.87 1.22 -0.92
N ASP A 296 0.44 2.33 -0.31
CA ASP A 296 -0.90 2.39 0.27
C ASP A 296 -1.98 2.50 -0.82
N GLN A 297 -1.73 3.23 -1.90
CA GLN A 297 -2.56 3.26 -3.10
C GLN A 297 -1.73 3.59 -4.34
N GLY A 298 -2.22 3.15 -5.50
CA GLY A 298 -1.72 3.59 -6.79
C GLY A 298 -2.11 5.03 -7.10
N TRP A 299 -1.68 5.53 -8.24
CA TRP A 299 -2.09 6.82 -8.80
C TRP A 299 -1.80 6.86 -10.29
N MET A 300 -2.48 7.76 -11.00
CA MET A 300 -2.26 8.02 -12.41
C MET A 300 -1.44 9.31 -12.58
N GLY A 301 -0.40 9.24 -13.41
CA GLY A 301 0.53 10.35 -13.69
C GLY A 301 0.35 10.93 -15.09
N GLY A 302 -0.89 10.98 -15.60
CA GLY A 302 -1.25 11.44 -16.94
C GLY A 302 -2.03 10.42 -17.77
N GLN A 303 -2.02 9.15 -17.38
CA GLN A 303 -2.77 8.09 -18.07
C GLN A 303 -4.26 8.43 -18.12
N ASN A 304 -4.90 8.24 -19.25
CA ASN A 304 -6.30 8.61 -19.50
C ASN A 304 -6.64 10.08 -19.16
N GLY A 305 -5.64 10.96 -19.06
CA GLY A 305 -5.84 12.34 -18.66
C GLY A 305 -6.09 12.54 -17.16
N PHE A 306 -5.81 11.54 -16.32
CA PHE A 306 -5.90 11.67 -14.86
C PHE A 306 -4.53 11.95 -14.24
N PHE A 307 -4.53 12.77 -13.18
CA PHE A 307 -3.37 12.99 -12.33
C PHE A 307 -3.79 12.91 -10.86
N GLY A 308 -3.54 11.77 -10.24
CA GLY A 308 -3.99 11.47 -8.89
C GLY A 308 -4.75 10.15 -8.79
N MET A 309 -5.69 10.10 -7.86
CA MET A 309 -6.50 8.93 -7.52
C MET A 309 -7.99 9.30 -7.55
N GLY A 310 -8.86 8.36 -7.14
CA GLY A 310 -10.31 8.51 -7.22
C GLY A 310 -10.87 9.75 -6.51
N ASP A 311 -10.34 10.16 -5.36
CA ASP A 311 -10.74 11.35 -4.61
C ASP A 311 -10.40 12.68 -5.32
N HIS A 312 -9.62 12.65 -6.39
CA HIS A 312 -9.28 13.82 -7.22
C HIS A 312 -10.18 13.97 -8.45
N THR A 313 -11.19 13.11 -8.57
CA THR A 313 -12.12 13.08 -9.71
C THR A 313 -13.56 13.29 -9.26
N LYS A 314 -14.41 13.83 -10.16
CA LYS A 314 -15.86 13.94 -9.99
C LYS A 314 -16.56 13.56 -11.29
N PRO A 315 -17.35 12.48 -11.30
CA PRO A 315 -17.57 11.52 -10.22
C PRO A 315 -16.29 10.79 -9.84
N MET A 316 -16.32 10.13 -8.66
CA MET A 316 -15.17 9.38 -8.14
C MET A 316 -14.81 8.23 -9.10
N ALA A 317 -13.59 8.24 -9.60
CA ALA A 317 -13.08 7.21 -10.51
C ALA A 317 -12.52 6.01 -9.74
N ALA A 318 -12.63 4.82 -10.34
CA ALA A 318 -12.17 3.56 -9.80
C ALA A 318 -11.28 2.81 -10.78
N HIS A 319 -10.42 3.51 -11.54
CA HIS A 319 -9.49 2.89 -12.49
C HIS A 319 -8.46 2.01 -11.79
N ASP A 320 -8.15 0.85 -12.38
CA ASP A 320 -7.17 -0.11 -11.81
C ASP A 320 -5.82 0.55 -11.51
N MET A 321 -5.32 1.44 -12.36
CA MET A 321 -4.06 2.14 -12.11
C MET A 321 -4.06 3.04 -10.87
N MET A 322 -5.23 3.50 -10.39
CA MET A 322 -5.37 4.24 -9.14
C MET A 322 -5.26 3.33 -7.91
N MET A 323 -5.35 2.02 -8.13
CA MET A 323 -5.29 0.98 -7.09
C MET A 323 -4.03 0.13 -7.20
N HIS A 324 -3.40 0.06 -8.38
CA HIS A 324 -2.26 -0.81 -8.65
C HIS A 324 -1.00 -0.30 -7.95
N VAL A 325 -0.61 -1.03 -6.92
CA VAL A 325 0.57 -0.78 -6.08
C VAL A 325 1.65 -1.84 -6.36
N PRO A 326 2.93 -1.53 -6.20
CA PRO A 326 3.94 -2.57 -6.17
C PRO A 326 3.71 -3.50 -4.97
N LEU A 327 4.06 -4.76 -5.10
CA LEU A 327 4.13 -5.70 -3.98
C LEU A 327 5.30 -6.65 -4.23
N ILE A 328 6.32 -6.53 -3.40
CA ILE A 328 7.56 -7.31 -3.49
C ILE A 328 7.87 -7.87 -2.12
N TYR A 329 8.10 -9.18 -2.05
CA TYR A 329 8.55 -9.88 -0.87
C TYR A 329 10.00 -10.33 -1.07
N HIS A 330 10.86 -10.07 -0.11
CA HIS A 330 12.25 -10.49 -0.11
C HIS A 330 12.60 -11.17 1.22
N HIS A 331 13.02 -12.43 1.15
CA HIS A 331 13.49 -13.21 2.29
C HIS A 331 14.47 -14.26 1.76
N PRO A 332 15.76 -13.93 1.69
CA PRO A 332 16.79 -14.80 1.12
C PRO A 332 16.74 -16.21 1.69
N GLY A 333 16.86 -17.22 0.82
CA GLY A 333 16.83 -18.62 1.22
C GLY A 333 15.46 -19.19 1.65
N SER A 334 14.44 -18.33 1.82
CA SER A 334 13.10 -18.76 2.26
C SER A 334 12.01 -18.50 1.23
N ILE A 335 12.06 -17.36 0.51
CA ILE A 335 11.17 -17.04 -0.60
C ILE A 335 11.93 -17.25 -1.92
N PRO A 336 11.44 -18.11 -2.83
CA PRO A 336 12.06 -18.25 -4.15
C PRO A 336 11.86 -16.97 -4.97
N SER A 337 12.85 -16.61 -5.77
CA SER A 337 12.70 -15.52 -6.74
C SER A 337 11.69 -15.88 -7.82
N GLY A 338 10.84 -14.92 -8.20
CA GLY A 338 9.85 -15.15 -9.23
C GLY A 338 8.81 -14.04 -9.36
N LYS A 339 7.87 -14.25 -10.28
CA LYS A 339 6.74 -13.35 -10.51
C LYS A 339 5.44 -14.11 -10.40
N SER A 340 4.46 -13.49 -9.76
CA SER A 340 3.10 -14.02 -9.65
C SER A 340 2.11 -13.11 -10.35
N ASP A 341 1.26 -13.70 -11.19
CA ASP A 341 0.12 -13.02 -11.85
C ASP A 341 -1.18 -13.08 -11.04
N ALA A 342 -1.16 -13.68 -9.84
CA ALA A 342 -2.30 -13.67 -8.94
C ALA A 342 -2.75 -12.25 -8.64
N VAL A 343 -4.06 -11.99 -8.75
CA VAL A 343 -4.65 -10.71 -8.38
C VAL A 343 -4.81 -10.69 -6.87
N VAL A 344 -3.93 -10.00 -6.17
CA VAL A 344 -3.93 -9.88 -4.72
C VAL A 344 -4.33 -8.48 -4.27
N THR A 345 -4.85 -8.38 -3.05
CA THR A 345 -5.30 -7.11 -2.48
C THR A 345 -4.69 -6.87 -1.10
N ASN A 346 -4.79 -5.64 -0.62
CA ASN A 346 -4.36 -5.32 0.74
C ASN A 346 -5.20 -6.01 1.85
N CYS A 347 -6.41 -6.51 1.53
CA CYS A 347 -7.17 -7.37 2.45
C CYS A 347 -6.50 -8.74 2.67
N ASP A 348 -5.73 -9.20 1.69
CA ASP A 348 -5.01 -10.49 1.74
C ASP A 348 -3.72 -10.40 2.56
N PHE A 349 -3.25 -9.19 2.87
CA PHE A 349 -1.95 -8.94 3.50
C PHE A 349 -1.85 -9.53 4.91
N LEU A 350 -2.77 -9.13 5.82
CA LEU A 350 -2.74 -9.60 7.20
C LEU A 350 -2.75 -11.13 7.31
N PRO A 351 -3.70 -11.87 6.70
CA PRO A 351 -3.70 -13.34 6.78
C PRO A 351 -2.44 -13.95 6.14
N SER A 352 -1.87 -13.33 5.09
CA SER A 352 -0.67 -13.83 4.44
C SER A 352 0.58 -13.68 5.30
N VAL A 353 0.76 -12.53 5.93
CA VAL A 353 1.90 -12.31 6.84
C VAL A 353 1.82 -13.27 8.02
N LEU A 354 0.66 -13.37 8.67
CA LEU A 354 0.47 -14.27 9.82
C LEU A 354 0.73 -15.73 9.45
N GLU A 355 0.18 -16.22 8.34
CA GLU A 355 0.45 -17.60 7.88
C GLU A 355 1.92 -17.80 7.51
N TYR A 356 2.54 -16.81 6.83
CA TYR A 356 3.93 -16.93 6.40
C TYR A 356 4.90 -17.09 7.59
N VAL A 357 4.63 -16.39 8.70
CA VAL A 357 5.47 -16.48 9.90
C VAL A 357 5.01 -17.57 10.90
N GLY A 358 4.07 -18.44 10.51
CA GLY A 358 3.61 -19.58 11.32
C GLY A 358 2.62 -19.18 12.43
N LEU A 359 1.87 -18.11 12.22
CA LEU A 359 0.84 -17.59 13.13
C LEU A 359 -0.59 -17.67 12.54
N GLU A 360 -0.86 -18.62 11.65
CA GLU A 360 -2.16 -18.79 11.01
C GLU A 360 -3.32 -18.96 12.00
N SER A 361 -3.04 -19.53 13.17
CA SER A 361 -4.04 -19.68 14.25
C SER A 361 -4.45 -18.36 14.91
N ARG A 362 -3.69 -17.29 14.66
CA ARG A 362 -3.96 -15.93 15.16
C ARG A 362 -4.70 -15.05 14.15
N ILE A 363 -5.03 -15.59 12.96
CA ILE A 363 -5.85 -14.85 11.99
C ILE A 363 -7.22 -14.57 12.61
N PRO A 364 -7.68 -13.30 12.72
CA PRO A 364 -8.95 -12.96 13.35
C PRO A 364 -10.13 -13.65 12.65
N GLU A 365 -11.00 -14.28 13.43
CA GLU A 365 -12.23 -14.90 12.92
C GLU A 365 -13.39 -13.92 12.79
N LYS A 366 -13.36 -12.82 13.56
CA LYS A 366 -14.41 -11.79 13.60
C LYS A 366 -13.81 -10.38 13.72
N PRO A 367 -14.27 -9.41 12.92
CA PRO A 367 -15.15 -9.57 11.76
C PRO A 367 -14.55 -10.53 10.72
N LYS A 368 -15.40 -11.21 9.94
CA LYS A 368 -14.92 -12.17 8.93
C LYS A 368 -14.09 -11.43 7.87
N LEU A 369 -12.85 -11.85 7.70
CA LEU A 369 -11.96 -11.29 6.68
C LEU A 369 -12.50 -11.54 5.26
N THR A 370 -12.30 -10.59 4.37
CA THR A 370 -12.60 -10.73 2.94
C THR A 370 -11.42 -11.31 2.18
N GLY A 371 -10.21 -11.09 2.69
CA GLY A 371 -8.95 -11.53 2.10
C GLY A 371 -8.66 -13.01 2.32
N LYS A 372 -7.73 -13.54 1.53
CA LYS A 372 -7.20 -14.90 1.58
C LYS A 372 -5.68 -14.84 1.65
N SER A 373 -5.07 -15.75 2.40
CA SER A 373 -3.61 -15.81 2.46
C SER A 373 -3.00 -16.27 1.14
N TYR A 374 -2.01 -15.50 0.66
CA TYR A 374 -1.12 -15.88 -0.45
C TYR A 374 0.24 -16.41 0.04
N ALA A 375 0.37 -16.77 1.32
CA ALA A 375 1.60 -17.37 1.84
C ALA A 375 2.05 -18.64 1.08
N PRO A 376 1.16 -19.50 0.57
CA PRO A 376 1.57 -20.61 -0.30
C PRO A 376 2.30 -20.13 -1.56
N ILE A 377 1.86 -19.03 -2.19
CA ILE A 377 2.58 -18.44 -3.35
C ILE A 377 3.98 -17.99 -2.93
N LEU A 378 4.14 -17.38 -1.75
CA LEU A 378 5.46 -16.98 -1.22
C LEU A 378 6.38 -18.18 -0.97
N ARG A 379 5.83 -19.36 -0.72
CA ARG A 379 6.58 -20.61 -0.60
C ARG A 379 6.88 -21.29 -1.94
N GLY A 380 6.43 -20.70 -3.07
CA GLY A 380 6.58 -21.27 -4.41
C GLY A 380 5.60 -22.39 -4.73
N GLU A 381 4.50 -22.49 -3.97
CA GLU A 381 3.45 -23.49 -4.19
C GLU A 381 2.50 -23.05 -5.32
N GLU A 382 2.08 -23.95 -6.18
CA GLU A 382 1.00 -23.70 -7.13
C GLU A 382 -0.34 -23.76 -6.39
N VAL A 383 -1.11 -22.67 -6.48
CA VAL A 383 -2.42 -22.57 -5.84
C VAL A 383 -3.47 -22.02 -6.80
N GLU A 384 -4.69 -22.54 -6.68
CA GLU A 384 -5.84 -21.92 -7.33
C GLU A 384 -6.20 -20.63 -6.58
N TRP A 385 -6.10 -19.48 -7.30
CA TRP A 385 -6.30 -18.17 -6.70
C TRP A 385 -7.63 -17.54 -7.14
N PRO A 386 -8.39 -16.90 -6.22
CA PRO A 386 -9.60 -16.17 -6.59
C PRO A 386 -9.30 -15.07 -7.60
N ILE A 387 -10.19 -14.91 -8.56
CA ILE A 387 -10.05 -13.91 -9.64
C ILE A 387 -10.89 -12.66 -9.41
N ASP A 388 -11.93 -12.74 -8.56
CA ASP A 388 -12.80 -11.60 -8.27
C ASP A 388 -12.16 -10.71 -7.20
N MET A 389 -12.02 -9.43 -7.49
CA MET A 389 -11.54 -8.40 -6.59
C MET A 389 -12.61 -7.32 -6.41
N TYR A 390 -12.74 -6.83 -5.18
CA TYR A 390 -13.74 -5.83 -4.81
C TYR A 390 -13.06 -4.55 -4.33
N TYR A 391 -13.68 -3.43 -4.64
CA TYR A 391 -13.21 -2.09 -4.32
C TYR A 391 -14.33 -1.31 -3.64
N GLU A 392 -13.96 -0.46 -2.69
CA GLU A 392 -14.88 0.42 -2.01
C GLU A 392 -14.22 1.76 -1.67
N MET A 393 -14.82 2.84 -2.13
CA MET A 393 -14.44 4.19 -1.77
C MET A 393 -15.67 5.08 -1.66
N GLU A 394 -16.09 5.39 -0.44
CA GLU A 394 -17.29 6.19 -0.14
C GLU A 394 -18.52 5.81 -1.00
N SER A 395 -18.88 6.67 -1.97
CA SER A 395 -20.03 6.47 -2.84
C SER A 395 -19.78 5.51 -4.01
N CYS A 396 -18.57 4.97 -4.17
CA CYS A 396 -18.17 4.16 -5.30
C CYS A 396 -17.77 2.75 -4.85
N ARG A 397 -18.39 1.73 -5.43
CA ARG A 397 -18.00 0.32 -5.28
C ARG A 397 -17.75 -0.29 -6.64
N SER A 398 -16.82 -1.21 -6.75
CA SER A 398 -16.60 -1.98 -7.96
C SER A 398 -16.27 -3.44 -7.67
N VAL A 399 -16.51 -4.28 -8.69
CA VAL A 399 -16.03 -5.65 -8.77
C VAL A 399 -15.32 -5.84 -10.10
N ARG A 400 -14.18 -6.51 -10.06
CA ARG A 400 -13.48 -6.95 -11.27
C ARG A 400 -13.06 -8.40 -11.19
N ASN A 401 -13.00 -9.05 -12.36
CA ASN A 401 -12.29 -10.33 -12.55
C ASN A 401 -11.19 -10.13 -13.61
N GLU A 402 -10.68 -11.20 -14.21
CA GLU A 402 -9.64 -11.10 -15.24
C GLU A 402 -10.06 -10.26 -16.44
N ARG A 403 -11.32 -10.38 -16.85
CA ARG A 403 -11.83 -9.75 -18.06
C ARG A 403 -12.76 -8.57 -17.82
N TRP A 404 -13.66 -8.65 -16.85
CA TRP A 404 -14.72 -7.67 -16.68
C TRP A 404 -14.54 -6.84 -15.42
N LYS A 405 -14.85 -5.55 -15.53
CA LYS A 405 -14.96 -4.65 -14.39
C LYS A 405 -16.27 -3.88 -14.44
N TYR A 406 -16.97 -3.90 -13.32
CA TYR A 406 -18.24 -3.18 -13.13
C TYR A 406 -18.06 -2.17 -11.98
N VAL A 407 -18.55 -0.94 -12.19
CA VAL A 407 -18.48 0.15 -11.18
C VAL A 407 -19.88 0.73 -10.99
N GLU A 408 -20.27 0.87 -9.74
CA GLU A 408 -21.51 1.52 -9.32
C GLU A 408 -21.24 2.65 -8.31
N ARG A 409 -22.09 3.68 -8.34
CA ARG A 409 -22.01 4.81 -7.43
C ARG A 409 -23.38 5.11 -6.82
N ARG A 410 -23.39 5.30 -5.49
CA ARG A 410 -24.57 5.68 -4.72
C ARG A 410 -24.22 6.78 -3.72
N SER A 411 -25.14 7.73 -3.55
CA SER A 411 -25.11 8.74 -2.51
C SER A 411 -23.74 9.50 -2.39
N PRO A 412 -23.39 10.36 -3.37
CA PRO A 412 -24.21 10.76 -4.51
C PRO A 412 -24.18 9.74 -5.66
N GLU A 413 -25.30 9.62 -6.37
CA GLU A 413 -25.36 8.83 -7.58
C GLU A 413 -24.41 9.37 -8.64
N GLY A 414 -23.89 8.46 -9.45
CA GLY A 414 -23.02 8.76 -10.57
C GLY A 414 -23.18 7.76 -11.71
N PRO A 415 -22.49 7.96 -12.82
CA PRO A 415 -22.55 7.03 -13.94
C PRO A 415 -22.04 5.66 -13.50
N GLY A 416 -22.73 4.60 -13.97
CA GLY A 416 -22.21 3.24 -13.93
C GLY A 416 -21.13 3.04 -14.99
N GLU A 417 -20.24 2.10 -14.75
CA GLU A 417 -19.20 1.75 -15.71
C GLU A 417 -19.11 0.23 -15.86
N LEU A 418 -18.81 -0.19 -17.08
CA LEU A 418 -18.51 -1.58 -17.44
C LEU A 418 -17.35 -1.57 -18.43
N TYR A 419 -16.30 -2.35 -18.15
CA TYR A 419 -15.12 -2.43 -19.00
C TYR A 419 -14.79 -3.88 -19.34
N ASP A 420 -14.35 -4.13 -20.57
CA ASP A 420 -13.73 -5.39 -21.00
C ASP A 420 -12.21 -5.23 -20.94
N LEU A 421 -11.61 -5.64 -19.84
CA LEU A 421 -10.18 -5.46 -19.55
C LEU A 421 -9.27 -6.29 -20.48
N GLU A 422 -9.82 -7.30 -21.17
CA GLU A 422 -9.05 -8.11 -22.13
C GLU A 422 -8.68 -7.30 -23.37
N ILE A 423 -9.60 -6.45 -23.83
CA ILE A 423 -9.41 -5.62 -25.03
C ILE A 423 -9.16 -4.14 -24.72
N ASP A 424 -9.51 -3.70 -23.52
CA ASP A 424 -9.35 -2.32 -23.02
C ASP A 424 -8.77 -2.33 -21.59
N PRO A 425 -7.53 -2.76 -21.40
CA PRO A 425 -6.90 -2.79 -20.06
C PRO A 425 -6.70 -1.42 -19.44
N MET A 426 -6.87 -0.34 -20.20
CA MET A 426 -6.78 1.04 -19.75
C MET A 426 -8.14 1.66 -19.41
N GLU A 427 -9.24 0.90 -19.51
CA GLU A 427 -10.59 1.34 -19.11
C GLU A 427 -11.05 2.65 -19.81
N ARG A 428 -10.85 2.73 -21.13
CA ARG A 428 -11.15 3.92 -21.95
C ARG A 428 -12.56 3.91 -22.54
N VAL A 429 -13.14 2.73 -22.71
CA VAL A 429 -14.42 2.54 -23.41
C VAL A 429 -15.46 1.98 -22.44
N ASN A 430 -16.32 2.85 -21.91
CA ASN A 430 -17.39 2.44 -21.01
C ASN A 430 -18.51 1.73 -21.78
N LEU A 431 -18.76 0.47 -21.48
CA LEU A 431 -19.76 -0.41 -22.09
C LEU A 431 -21.09 -0.45 -21.30
N PHE A 432 -21.20 0.30 -20.20
CA PHE A 432 -22.37 0.32 -19.34
C PHE A 432 -23.63 0.73 -20.10
N ASN A 433 -24.70 -0.05 -19.94
CA ASN A 433 -25.99 0.11 -20.66
C ASN A 433 -25.88 0.06 -22.19
N GLN A 434 -24.81 -0.47 -22.77
CA GLN A 434 -24.70 -0.68 -24.20
C GLN A 434 -25.36 -2.00 -24.60
N LYS A 435 -26.01 -2.00 -25.79
CA LYS A 435 -26.68 -3.18 -26.34
C LYS A 435 -25.70 -4.35 -26.50
N GLY A 436 -26.09 -5.51 -25.96
CA GLY A 436 -25.29 -6.76 -26.01
C GLY A 436 -24.47 -7.02 -24.75
N TYR A 437 -24.42 -6.07 -23.82
CA TYR A 437 -23.67 -6.22 -22.55
C TYR A 437 -24.58 -6.36 -21.33
N GLU A 438 -25.89 -6.38 -21.48
CA GLU A 438 -26.88 -6.39 -20.39
C GLU A 438 -26.70 -7.60 -19.46
N LYS A 439 -26.40 -8.76 -20.06
CA LYS A 439 -26.20 -10.01 -19.29
C LYS A 439 -24.97 -9.91 -18.36
N ILE A 440 -23.81 -9.54 -18.92
CA ILE A 440 -22.59 -9.44 -18.11
C ILE A 440 -22.68 -8.31 -17.08
N GLN A 441 -23.29 -7.17 -17.42
CA GLN A 441 -23.55 -6.09 -16.49
C GLN A 441 -24.36 -6.56 -15.29
N LYS A 442 -25.43 -7.34 -15.51
CA LYS A 442 -26.25 -7.92 -14.46
C LYS A 442 -25.45 -8.92 -13.60
N GLU A 443 -24.70 -9.83 -14.21
CA GLU A 443 -23.87 -10.82 -13.52
C GLU A 443 -22.84 -10.15 -12.60
N MET A 444 -22.17 -9.11 -13.08
CA MET A 444 -21.18 -8.38 -12.29
C MET A 444 -21.82 -7.57 -11.15
N ALA A 445 -22.98 -6.96 -11.40
CA ALA A 445 -23.76 -6.27 -10.35
C ALA A 445 -24.20 -7.23 -9.23
N GLU A 446 -24.71 -8.43 -9.60
CA GLU A 446 -25.10 -9.46 -8.65
C GLU A 446 -23.92 -9.93 -7.78
N LYS A 447 -22.72 -10.10 -8.37
CA LYS A 447 -21.49 -10.39 -7.60
C LYS A 447 -21.15 -9.28 -6.62
N LEU A 448 -21.22 -8.00 -7.05
CA LEU A 448 -20.95 -6.85 -6.20
C LEU A 448 -21.87 -6.84 -4.99
N TYR A 449 -23.18 -6.97 -5.18
CA TYR A 449 -24.14 -6.95 -4.09
C TYR A 449 -23.97 -8.13 -3.15
N ALA A 450 -23.82 -9.35 -3.68
CA ALA A 450 -23.63 -10.55 -2.87
C ALA A 450 -22.38 -10.46 -1.97
N PHE A 451 -21.33 -9.81 -2.44
CA PHE A 451 -20.12 -9.59 -1.64
C PHE A 451 -20.39 -8.65 -0.46
N PHE A 452 -20.92 -7.45 -0.73
CA PHE A 452 -21.15 -6.47 0.35
C PHE A 452 -22.28 -6.90 1.30
N ASP A 453 -23.32 -7.58 0.81
CA ASP A 453 -24.37 -8.17 1.66
C ASP A 453 -23.81 -9.21 2.64
N LYS A 454 -22.73 -9.91 2.25
CA LYS A 454 -22.09 -10.93 3.07
C LYS A 454 -21.10 -10.40 4.08
N TYR A 455 -20.38 -9.34 3.73
CA TYR A 455 -19.20 -8.92 4.49
C TYR A 455 -19.33 -7.55 5.16
N ALA A 456 -20.13 -6.63 4.63
CA ALA A 456 -20.26 -5.30 5.20
C ALA A 456 -20.92 -5.36 6.61
N ASP A 457 -20.40 -4.56 7.52
CA ASP A 457 -21.02 -4.37 8.83
C ASP A 457 -22.13 -3.30 8.71
N PRO A 458 -23.36 -3.60 9.13
CA PRO A 458 -24.46 -2.63 9.06
C PRO A 458 -24.17 -1.30 9.75
N GLU A 459 -23.32 -1.28 10.78
CA GLU A 459 -22.90 -0.05 11.45
C GLU A 459 -22.07 0.85 10.55
N TYR A 460 -21.23 0.25 9.69
CA TYR A 460 -20.28 0.98 8.85
C TYR A 460 -20.64 0.97 7.36
N ASP A 461 -21.65 0.23 6.93
CA ASP A 461 -22.08 0.24 5.52
C ASP A 461 -22.84 1.53 5.15
N ILE A 462 -22.10 2.55 4.71
CA ILE A 462 -22.66 3.85 4.34
C ILE A 462 -23.61 3.82 3.13
N TRP A 463 -23.62 2.72 2.36
CA TRP A 463 -24.58 2.53 1.27
C TRP A 463 -25.97 2.13 1.77
N ASN A 464 -26.03 1.53 2.94
CA ASN A 464 -27.26 1.03 3.58
C ASN A 464 -27.59 1.77 4.90
N GLY A 465 -27.09 3.01 5.07
CA GLY A 465 -27.42 3.88 6.19
C GLY A 465 -26.46 3.80 7.38
N GLY A 466 -25.38 3.05 7.26
CA GLY A 466 -24.29 3.02 8.25
C GLY A 466 -23.54 4.35 8.34
N ARG A 467 -22.61 4.44 9.30
CA ARG A 467 -21.80 5.65 9.57
C ARG A 467 -20.34 5.49 9.10
N SER A 468 -19.67 6.62 8.89
CA SER A 468 -18.22 6.66 8.69
C SER A 468 -17.53 7.26 9.90
N LYS A 469 -16.40 6.68 10.33
CA LYS A 469 -15.52 7.25 11.37
C LYS A 469 -14.69 8.42 10.82
N ALA A 470 -14.44 8.44 9.51
CA ALA A 470 -13.78 9.54 8.84
C ALA A 470 -14.81 10.43 8.13
N ARG A 471 -14.47 11.72 7.99
CA ARG A 471 -15.30 12.63 7.23
C ARG A 471 -15.37 12.21 5.76
N ARG A 472 -16.58 12.10 5.20
CA ARG A 472 -16.78 11.80 3.80
C ARG A 472 -16.31 12.95 2.91
N HIS A 473 -15.44 12.65 1.95
CA HIS A 473 -14.89 13.64 1.02
C HIS A 473 -15.90 14.00 -0.08
N HIS A 474 -16.68 13.03 -0.52
CA HIS A 474 -17.72 13.14 -1.55
C HIS A 474 -19.11 12.90 -0.98
N ALA A 475 -19.42 13.52 0.16
CA ALA A 475 -20.74 13.43 0.76
C ALA A 475 -21.82 14.04 -0.15
N PRO A 476 -23.07 13.51 -0.17
CA PRO A 476 -24.19 14.12 -0.87
C PRO A 476 -24.59 15.48 -0.24
N ALA A 477 -25.33 16.30 -0.98
CA ALA A 477 -25.59 17.69 -0.63
C ALA A 477 -26.35 17.87 0.72
N ASP A 478 -27.15 16.90 1.10
CA ASP A 478 -27.90 16.86 2.37
C ASP A 478 -27.13 16.27 3.55
N HIS A 479 -25.91 15.79 3.34
CA HIS A 479 -25.09 15.18 4.39
C HIS A 479 -24.30 16.24 5.18
N PRO A 480 -24.13 16.10 6.52
CA PRO A 480 -23.37 17.03 7.36
C PRO A 480 -21.93 17.27 6.89
N ASP A 481 -21.33 16.30 6.25
CA ASP A 481 -19.98 16.40 5.69
C ASP A 481 -19.91 17.14 4.35
N TYR A 482 -21.06 17.41 3.74
CA TYR A 482 -21.08 18.09 2.44
C TYR A 482 -20.35 19.43 2.51
N ARG A 483 -19.53 19.66 1.51
CA ARG A 483 -18.90 20.95 1.26
C ARG A 483 -19.08 21.29 -0.20
N GLU A 484 -19.70 22.43 -0.46
CA GLU A 484 -19.83 22.93 -1.82
C GLU A 484 -18.45 22.98 -2.47
N PRO A 485 -18.29 22.39 -3.67
CA PRO A 485 -17.03 22.45 -4.39
C PRO A 485 -16.70 23.92 -4.64
N LYS A 486 -15.67 24.43 -3.98
CA LYS A 486 -15.18 25.79 -4.28
C LYS A 486 -14.83 25.84 -5.75
N PRO A 487 -15.34 26.84 -6.53
CA PRO A 487 -14.90 27.04 -7.90
C PRO A 487 -13.38 27.13 -7.91
N ARG A 488 -12.72 26.17 -8.54
CA ARG A 488 -11.25 26.20 -8.56
C ARG A 488 -10.77 27.06 -9.72
N PRO A 489 -9.65 27.78 -9.53
CA PRO A 489 -9.13 28.73 -10.54
C PRO A 489 -8.79 28.11 -11.90
N TRP A 490 -8.81 26.78 -12.03
CA TRP A 490 -8.44 26.07 -13.25
C TRP A 490 -9.34 26.41 -14.44
N LYS A 491 -10.65 26.64 -14.24
CA LYS A 491 -11.50 27.13 -15.33
C LYS A 491 -10.94 28.40 -15.94
N ALA A 492 -10.48 29.30 -15.10
CA ALA A 492 -9.83 30.52 -15.54
C ALA A 492 -8.42 30.30 -16.13
N ALA A 493 -7.72 29.22 -15.77
CA ALA A 493 -6.42 28.85 -16.34
C ALA A 493 -6.57 28.15 -17.70
N VAL A 494 -7.55 27.28 -17.84
CA VAL A 494 -7.93 26.65 -19.12
C VAL A 494 -8.45 27.71 -20.09
N GLU A 495 -9.35 28.60 -19.64
CA GLU A 495 -9.90 29.71 -20.44
C GLU A 495 -8.84 30.77 -20.82
N LYS A 496 -7.74 30.89 -20.08
CA LYS A 496 -6.63 31.85 -20.37
C LYS A 496 -5.48 31.23 -21.18
N GLY A 497 -5.64 30.04 -21.72
CA GLY A 497 -4.61 29.37 -22.54
C GLY A 497 -3.31 29.06 -21.81
N LYS A 498 -3.30 29.06 -20.48
CA LYS A 498 -2.16 28.64 -19.63
C LYS A 498 -2.05 27.13 -19.49
N ILE A 499 -2.50 26.38 -20.46
CA ILE A 499 -2.17 24.98 -20.59
C ILE A 499 -0.81 24.91 -21.27
N TYR A 500 0.12 24.57 -20.51
CA TYR A 500 1.55 24.49 -20.65
C TYR A 500 2.00 24.05 -22.03
N GLU A 501 2.89 24.85 -22.61
CA GLU A 501 3.64 24.50 -23.80
C GLU A 501 4.35 23.17 -23.63
N LYS A 502 4.32 22.38 -24.69
CA LYS A 502 4.78 21.00 -24.88
C LYS A 502 6.22 20.75 -24.45
#